data_2acc9431a1ce139cf8826ac0b2ee7674
#
_entry.id   2acc9431a1ce139cf8826ac0b2ee7674
#
_cell.length_a   1.000
_cell.length_b   1.000
_cell.length_c   1.000
_cell.angle_alpha   90.00
_cell.angle_beta   90.00
_cell.angle_gamma   90.00
#
_symmetry.space_group_name_H-M   'P 1'
#
loop_
_entity.id
_entity.type
_entity.pdbx_description
1 polymer ?
#
loop_
_entity_poly.entity_id
_entity_poly.type
_entity_poly.pdbx_seq_one_letter_code
_entity_poly.pdbx_strand_id
1 'polypeptide(L)'
;MKRRLLLSTVLALSLGGMAFADTNPRTGEELAANQAYNYWMLDSIKSIDPQIASSVEDSDAIRSIFEGLYDEDGSGNLIPAVALSHDLSEDLTTYTFHLRPEAKWSNGDPVVAGDFVYSWQRLVDPATASEYAWYMELMQVANASEIIAGKLPPTDLGVKAIDDHTLEVKILAPLPYLPKMLTHSSTFPAPKATIEKFGADWTKPENIVGNGAYILKEHILGEKIVMEKSPTYWDAANVIMSPVTGVTVNDENAALTRYQAGELDRTQVPAGQYPRLKAEFPDEAISTPYSCSYIYWMNLADGKGNPAPKDVRVREALSYALDRDIIVNNVLQGGQKPAYNWTHWAMNGFVMPKVDYAGWTQAERDEKAKALLAEAGYGPDNPLKVTLNYNTSEAHQKIAVAVQQMWKQKLGVEMTPQNFEWKVHTDKMLAGDFEMARYAWCADYNEASTFLDLFTTYSGHNDIKFNNPEYDRLMKEAKTMADPSPNYTAAEAILTAEMPIIPIYHYAKVDMIKPDIKGLPQNNVQQTWYAKDLYRIQK
;
A
#
# COMPACT_ATOMS: atom_id res chain seq x y z
N MET A 1 27.36 7.56 -90.61
CA MET A 1 26.98 6.56 -89.56
C MET A 1 26.75 7.35 -88.25
N LYS A 2 25.49 7.62 -87.90
CA LYS A 2 25.15 8.37 -86.69
C LYS A 2 24.58 7.38 -85.64
N ARG A 3 25.32 7.11 -84.55
CA ARG A 3 24.83 6.30 -83.42
C ARG A 3 23.99 7.21 -82.52
N ARG A 4 22.72 6.86 -82.33
CA ARG A 4 21.82 7.48 -81.33
C ARG A 4 22.03 6.76 -80.00
N LEU A 5 22.41 7.48 -78.98
CA LEU A 5 22.35 7.02 -77.57
C LEU A 5 20.91 7.17 -77.10
N LEU A 6 20.32 6.07 -76.65
CA LEU A 6 19.07 6.08 -75.89
C LEU A 6 19.43 6.21 -74.40
N LEU A 7 19.07 7.31 -73.77
CA LEU A 7 19.09 7.44 -72.32
C LEU A 7 17.80 6.81 -71.74
N SER A 8 17.95 5.72 -71.04
CA SER A 8 16.88 5.13 -70.25
C SER A 8 16.85 5.77 -68.85
N THR A 9 15.85 6.61 -68.62
CA THR A 9 15.58 7.20 -67.30
C THR A 9 14.86 6.16 -66.44
N VAL A 10 15.58 5.55 -65.47
CA VAL A 10 14.96 4.73 -64.44
C VAL A 10 14.34 5.62 -63.40
N LEU A 11 13.00 5.68 -63.37
CA LEU A 11 12.23 6.34 -62.31
C LEU A 11 12.23 5.41 -61.11
N ALA A 12 13.07 5.70 -60.10
CA ALA A 12 13.02 5.02 -58.79
C ALA A 12 11.78 5.56 -58.05
N LEU A 13 10.69 4.77 -58.04
CA LEU A 13 9.61 4.99 -57.08
C LEU A 13 10.15 4.64 -55.67
N SER A 14 10.43 5.65 -54.87
CA SER A 14 10.58 5.50 -53.44
C SER A 14 9.20 5.15 -52.87
N LEU A 15 8.94 3.90 -52.63
CA LEU A 15 7.88 3.45 -51.69
C LEU A 15 8.30 3.96 -50.30
N GLY A 16 7.81 5.15 -49.92
CA GLY A 16 7.78 5.55 -48.56
C GLY A 16 6.91 4.56 -47.81
N GLY A 17 7.55 3.64 -47.08
CA GLY A 17 6.83 2.82 -46.14
C GLY A 17 6.09 3.71 -45.17
N MET A 18 4.76 3.77 -45.22
CA MET A 18 3.96 4.27 -44.13
C MET A 18 4.30 3.35 -42.94
N ALA A 19 5.09 3.86 -42.00
CA ALA A 19 5.19 3.24 -40.68
C ALA A 19 3.78 3.39 -40.08
N PHE A 20 3.02 2.28 -40.05
CA PHE A 20 1.82 2.24 -39.24
C PHE A 20 2.28 2.44 -37.80
N ALA A 21 1.69 3.41 -37.09
CA ALA A 21 1.90 3.54 -35.67
C ALA A 21 1.47 2.23 -34.98
N ASP A 22 2.29 1.74 -34.08
CA ASP A 22 1.89 0.59 -33.26
C ASP A 22 0.64 0.95 -32.48
N THR A 23 -0.31 0.03 -32.39
CA THR A 23 -1.57 0.22 -31.66
C THR A 23 -1.60 -0.67 -30.44
N ASN A 24 -2.22 -0.18 -29.36
CA ASN A 24 -2.47 -1.00 -28.17
C ASN A 24 -3.39 -2.18 -28.54
N PRO A 25 -2.97 -3.43 -28.36
CA PRO A 25 -3.74 -4.61 -28.75
C PRO A 25 -5.07 -4.75 -27.99
N ARG A 26 -5.20 -4.14 -26.80
CA ARG A 26 -6.40 -4.19 -25.97
C ARG A 26 -7.40 -3.07 -26.28
N THR A 27 -6.92 -1.85 -26.58
CA THR A 27 -7.77 -0.65 -26.75
C THR A 27 -7.85 -0.15 -28.18
N GLY A 28 -6.87 -0.50 -29.05
CA GLY A 28 -6.77 -0.01 -30.41
C GLY A 28 -6.24 1.42 -30.53
N GLU A 29 -5.84 2.08 -29.43
CA GLU A 29 -5.26 3.43 -29.44
C GLU A 29 -3.86 3.44 -30.04
N GLU A 30 -3.52 4.51 -30.78
CA GLU A 30 -2.18 4.68 -31.35
C GLU A 30 -1.15 4.94 -30.24
N LEU A 31 -0.08 4.16 -30.27
CA LEU A 31 0.99 4.21 -29.27
C LEU A 31 2.06 5.23 -29.66
N ALA A 32 2.58 5.95 -28.67
CA ALA A 32 3.79 6.75 -28.82
C ALA A 32 5.00 5.84 -29.10
N ALA A 33 5.96 6.33 -29.88
CA ALA A 33 7.18 5.58 -30.18
C ALA A 33 8.04 5.29 -28.93
N ASN A 34 7.99 6.16 -27.93
CA ASN A 34 8.67 5.97 -26.64
C ASN A 34 7.68 5.49 -25.58
N GLN A 35 7.87 4.27 -25.10
CA GLN A 35 7.06 3.62 -24.06
C GLN A 35 7.78 3.55 -22.70
N ALA A 36 8.80 4.40 -22.46
CA ALA A 36 9.41 4.50 -21.15
C ALA A 36 8.48 5.19 -20.15
N TYR A 37 8.51 4.74 -18.90
CA TYR A 37 7.73 5.32 -17.80
C TYR A 37 8.61 5.57 -16.59
N ASN A 38 8.70 6.82 -16.14
CA ASN A 38 9.45 7.24 -14.98
C ASN A 38 8.48 7.76 -13.91
N TYR A 39 8.42 7.09 -12.77
CA TYR A 39 7.55 7.51 -11.67
C TYR A 39 8.34 7.85 -10.41
N TRP A 40 7.80 8.74 -9.64
CA TRP A 40 8.37 9.18 -8.37
C TRP A 40 8.06 8.20 -7.24
N MET A 41 9.03 8.03 -6.34
CA MET A 41 8.91 7.38 -5.04
C MET A 41 9.43 8.33 -3.96
N LEU A 42 8.70 8.44 -2.83
CA LEU A 42 9.15 9.24 -1.68
C LEU A 42 10.31 8.55 -0.97
N ASP A 43 10.12 7.28 -0.67
CA ASP A 43 11.08 6.47 0.09
C ASP A 43 11.70 5.38 -0.81
N SER A 44 12.89 4.96 -0.43
CA SER A 44 13.58 3.86 -1.10
C SER A 44 12.86 2.54 -0.85
N ILE A 45 12.85 1.68 -1.85
CA ILE A 45 12.42 0.30 -1.70
C ILE A 45 13.28 -0.38 -0.64
N LYS A 46 12.63 -0.87 0.42
CA LYS A 46 13.27 -1.54 1.55
C LYS A 46 13.56 -3.01 1.23
N SER A 47 12.63 -3.66 0.53
CA SER A 47 12.73 -5.06 0.12
C SER A 47 11.97 -5.35 -1.16
N ILE A 48 12.54 -6.19 -2.03
CA ILE A 48 11.86 -6.75 -3.21
C ILE A 48 11.46 -8.22 -2.96
N ASP A 49 11.70 -8.73 -1.77
CA ASP A 49 11.27 -10.05 -1.33
C ASP A 49 9.78 -10.00 -0.91
N PRO A 50 8.86 -10.69 -1.60
CA PRO A 50 7.43 -10.63 -1.32
C PRO A 50 7.07 -11.00 0.14
N GLN A 51 7.83 -11.88 0.79
CA GLN A 51 7.57 -12.32 2.15
C GLN A 51 8.20 -11.41 3.23
N ILE A 52 9.03 -10.42 2.82
CA ILE A 52 9.72 -9.50 3.75
C ILE A 52 9.20 -8.06 3.59
N ALA A 53 8.71 -7.72 2.40
CA ALA A 53 8.24 -6.39 2.07
C ALA A 53 7.07 -5.94 2.95
N SER A 54 7.04 -4.66 3.34
CA SER A 54 5.99 -4.10 4.22
C SER A 54 5.59 -2.66 3.86
N SER A 55 6.11 -2.08 2.78
CA SER A 55 5.74 -0.73 2.33
C SER A 55 4.96 -0.74 1.02
N VAL A 56 4.28 0.38 0.72
CA VAL A 56 3.57 0.57 -0.56
C VAL A 56 4.55 0.57 -1.73
N GLU A 57 5.70 1.23 -1.58
CA GLU A 57 6.75 1.32 -2.59
C GLU A 57 7.35 -0.07 -2.91
N ASP A 58 7.57 -0.88 -1.88
CA ASP A 58 8.01 -2.27 -2.03
C ASP A 58 6.99 -3.07 -2.85
N SER A 59 5.71 -2.97 -2.47
CA SER A 59 4.60 -3.68 -3.12
C SER A 59 4.40 -3.26 -4.57
N ASP A 60 4.58 -1.96 -4.91
CA ASP A 60 4.49 -1.47 -6.28
C ASP A 60 5.58 -2.08 -7.19
N ALA A 61 6.81 -2.24 -6.68
CA ALA A 61 7.88 -2.92 -7.41
C ALA A 61 7.63 -4.43 -7.51
N ILE A 62 7.20 -5.07 -6.42
CA ILE A 62 6.92 -6.51 -6.37
C ILE A 62 5.83 -6.89 -7.36
N ARG A 63 4.72 -6.13 -7.46
CA ARG A 63 3.65 -6.37 -8.45
C ARG A 63 4.10 -6.26 -9.90
N SER A 64 5.23 -5.65 -10.17
CA SER A 64 5.82 -5.63 -11.51
C SER A 64 6.68 -6.87 -11.79
N ILE A 65 7.44 -7.34 -10.79
CA ILE A 65 8.42 -8.43 -10.91
C ILE A 65 7.79 -9.80 -10.65
N PHE A 66 6.77 -9.85 -9.81
CA PHE A 66 6.03 -11.07 -9.44
C PHE A 66 4.54 -10.92 -9.75
N GLU A 67 3.84 -12.05 -9.84
CA GLU A 67 2.41 -12.13 -10.04
C GLU A 67 1.81 -13.19 -9.11
N GLY A 68 0.71 -12.85 -8.43
CA GLY A 68 0.00 -13.72 -7.50
C GLY A 68 -1.03 -14.62 -8.16
N LEU A 69 -1.92 -15.23 -7.34
CA LEU A 69 -3.04 -16.02 -7.85
C LEU A 69 -4.05 -15.15 -8.59
N TYR A 70 -4.31 -13.95 -8.07
CA TYR A 70 -5.23 -12.96 -8.63
C TYR A 70 -4.59 -11.57 -8.65
N ASP A 71 -5.08 -10.74 -9.57
CA ASP A 71 -4.82 -9.30 -9.67
C ASP A 71 -6.14 -8.52 -9.59
N GLU A 72 -6.04 -7.20 -9.65
CA GLU A 72 -7.18 -6.29 -9.78
C GLU A 72 -7.11 -5.51 -11.10
N ASP A 73 -8.25 -5.26 -11.71
CA ASP A 73 -8.34 -4.30 -12.82
C ASP A 73 -8.30 -2.84 -12.33
N GLY A 74 -8.24 -1.87 -13.25
CA GLY A 74 -8.23 -0.44 -12.93
C GLY A 74 -9.45 0.07 -12.16
N SER A 75 -10.50 -0.75 -12.00
CA SER A 75 -11.70 -0.47 -11.21
C SER A 75 -11.73 -1.21 -9.86
N GLY A 76 -10.71 -2.02 -9.56
CA GLY A 76 -10.62 -2.81 -8.32
C GLY A 76 -11.44 -4.10 -8.37
N ASN A 77 -11.81 -4.58 -9.56
CA ASN A 77 -12.43 -5.90 -9.71
C ASN A 77 -11.33 -6.96 -9.75
N LEU A 78 -11.58 -8.08 -9.05
CA LEU A 78 -10.70 -9.23 -9.06
C LEU A 78 -10.64 -9.85 -10.46
N ILE A 79 -9.43 -10.08 -10.97
CA ILE A 79 -9.17 -10.72 -12.25
C ILE A 79 -8.21 -11.91 -12.10
N PRO A 80 -8.35 -12.97 -12.95
CA PRO A 80 -7.42 -14.09 -12.99
C PRO A 80 -5.99 -13.64 -13.34
N ALA A 81 -5.02 -14.13 -12.56
CA ALA A 81 -3.59 -13.96 -12.80
C ALA A 81 -2.92 -15.34 -12.99
N VAL A 82 -2.08 -15.83 -12.05
CA VAL A 82 -1.57 -17.20 -12.15
C VAL A 82 -2.67 -18.24 -11.97
N ALA A 83 -3.69 -17.97 -11.14
CA ALA A 83 -4.88 -18.81 -11.08
C ALA A 83 -5.88 -18.41 -12.17
N LEU A 84 -6.38 -19.40 -12.94
CA LEU A 84 -7.46 -19.23 -13.92
C LEU A 84 -8.83 -19.18 -13.25
N SER A 85 -9.01 -19.97 -12.19
CA SER A 85 -10.24 -20.12 -11.44
C SER A 85 -9.98 -20.77 -10.09
N HIS A 86 -11.02 -20.86 -9.25
CA HIS A 86 -11.02 -21.70 -8.06
C HIS A 86 -12.38 -22.38 -7.87
N ASP A 87 -12.35 -23.53 -7.20
CA ASP A 87 -13.51 -24.21 -6.65
C ASP A 87 -13.53 -24.03 -5.13
N LEU A 88 -14.73 -24.02 -4.55
CA LEU A 88 -14.93 -23.93 -3.11
C LEU A 88 -15.73 -25.15 -2.64
N SER A 89 -15.27 -25.81 -1.58
CA SER A 89 -15.97 -26.95 -0.97
C SER A 89 -17.36 -26.57 -0.45
N GLU A 90 -18.23 -27.57 -0.24
CA GLU A 90 -19.61 -27.34 0.24
C GLU A 90 -19.66 -26.67 1.63
N ASP A 91 -18.67 -26.94 2.48
CA ASP A 91 -18.51 -26.32 3.81
C ASP A 91 -17.82 -24.96 3.77
N LEU A 92 -17.44 -24.48 2.58
CA LEU A 92 -16.78 -23.20 2.32
C LEU A 92 -15.43 -23.03 3.02
N THR A 93 -14.73 -24.13 3.33
CA THR A 93 -13.46 -24.10 4.06
C THR A 93 -12.25 -24.60 3.26
N THR A 94 -12.46 -25.09 2.05
CA THR A 94 -11.37 -25.54 1.18
C THR A 94 -11.50 -24.88 -0.19
N TYR A 95 -10.48 -24.10 -0.55
CA TYR A 95 -10.32 -23.53 -1.87
C TYR A 95 -9.39 -24.41 -2.71
N THR A 96 -9.76 -24.72 -3.94
CA THR A 96 -8.93 -25.40 -4.92
C THR A 96 -8.69 -24.48 -6.10
N PHE A 97 -7.47 -23.96 -6.23
CA PHE A 97 -7.09 -23.04 -7.30
C PHE A 97 -6.52 -23.82 -8.47
N HIS A 98 -6.96 -23.48 -9.69
CA HIS A 98 -6.48 -24.05 -10.95
C HIS A 98 -5.49 -23.08 -11.60
N LEU A 99 -4.22 -23.48 -11.64
CA LEU A 99 -3.15 -22.61 -12.10
C LEU A 99 -2.96 -22.69 -13.61
N ARG A 100 -2.53 -21.59 -14.18
CA ARG A 100 -2.21 -21.39 -15.58
C ARG A 100 -0.97 -22.18 -15.99
N PRO A 101 -1.02 -23.12 -16.94
CA PRO A 101 0.15 -23.90 -17.35
C PRO A 101 1.19 -23.08 -18.14
N GLU A 102 0.81 -21.90 -18.68
CA GLU A 102 1.71 -20.99 -19.39
C GLU A 102 2.55 -20.10 -18.46
N ALA A 103 2.22 -20.05 -17.16
CA ALA A 103 2.95 -19.24 -16.20
C ALA A 103 4.40 -19.72 -16.05
N LYS A 104 5.36 -18.80 -16.18
CA LYS A 104 6.79 -19.10 -16.13
C LYS A 104 7.54 -18.08 -15.28
N TRP A 105 8.58 -18.57 -14.65
CA TRP A 105 9.63 -17.77 -14.09
C TRP A 105 10.48 -17.11 -15.18
N SER A 106 11.15 -16.00 -14.86
CA SER A 106 12.01 -15.26 -15.82
C SER A 106 13.21 -16.05 -16.33
N ASN A 107 13.60 -17.14 -15.66
CA ASN A 107 14.60 -18.10 -16.11
C ASN A 107 14.04 -19.19 -17.07
N GLY A 108 12.73 -19.19 -17.32
CA GLY A 108 12.02 -20.11 -18.21
C GLY A 108 11.41 -21.33 -17.53
N ASP A 109 11.69 -21.59 -16.26
CA ASP A 109 11.08 -22.68 -15.49
C ASP A 109 9.56 -22.44 -15.34
N PRO A 110 8.71 -23.49 -15.25
CA PRO A 110 7.29 -23.33 -15.00
C PRO A 110 7.03 -22.81 -13.58
N VAL A 111 5.98 -21.99 -13.41
CA VAL A 111 5.43 -21.66 -12.09
C VAL A 111 4.45 -22.75 -11.71
N VAL A 112 4.65 -23.37 -10.56
CA VAL A 112 3.87 -24.52 -10.11
C VAL A 112 3.24 -24.28 -8.74
N ALA A 113 2.23 -25.07 -8.37
CA ALA A 113 1.56 -24.98 -7.07
C ALA A 113 2.54 -25.12 -5.89
N GLY A 114 3.62 -25.88 -6.06
CA GLY A 114 4.68 -26.01 -5.08
C GLY A 114 5.40 -24.71 -4.73
N ASP A 115 5.44 -23.73 -5.65
CA ASP A 115 6.06 -22.42 -5.42
C ASP A 115 5.22 -21.57 -4.45
N PHE A 116 3.90 -21.66 -4.55
CA PHE A 116 2.97 -21.03 -3.60
C PHE A 116 3.02 -21.71 -2.22
N VAL A 117 3.09 -23.04 -2.19
CA VAL A 117 3.25 -23.77 -0.92
C VAL A 117 4.52 -23.34 -0.21
N TYR A 118 5.65 -23.31 -0.92
CA TYR A 118 6.93 -22.88 -0.36
C TYR A 118 6.88 -21.42 0.13
N SER A 119 6.33 -20.53 -0.68
CA SER A 119 6.21 -19.11 -0.39
C SER A 119 5.40 -18.87 0.89
N TRP A 120 4.22 -19.49 1.03
CA TRP A 120 3.34 -19.29 2.18
C TRP A 120 3.88 -19.95 3.44
N GLN A 121 4.54 -21.11 3.33
CA GLN A 121 5.28 -21.72 4.43
C GLN A 121 6.42 -20.82 4.92
N ARG A 122 7.15 -20.19 3.97
CA ARG A 122 8.21 -19.23 4.28
C ARG A 122 7.65 -17.96 4.95
N LEU A 123 6.49 -17.46 4.52
CA LEU A 123 5.85 -16.28 5.09
C LEU A 123 5.53 -16.47 6.59
N VAL A 124 5.02 -17.65 6.99
CA VAL A 124 4.66 -17.94 8.38
C VAL A 124 5.81 -18.48 9.23
N ASP A 125 6.94 -18.82 8.62
CA ASP A 125 8.11 -19.32 9.33
C ASP A 125 8.71 -18.22 10.22
N PRO A 126 8.78 -18.41 11.56
CA PRO A 126 9.43 -17.45 12.45
C PRO A 126 10.88 -17.11 12.08
N ALA A 127 11.60 -18.03 11.40
CA ALA A 127 12.95 -17.79 10.92
C ALA A 127 13.02 -16.74 9.79
N THR A 128 11.95 -16.55 9.04
CA THR A 128 11.83 -15.52 8.00
C THR A 128 11.67 -14.12 8.61
N ALA A 129 11.12 -14.04 9.83
CA ALA A 129 10.83 -12.78 10.53
C ALA A 129 9.99 -11.79 9.70
N SER A 130 9.01 -12.32 8.97
CA SER A 130 8.11 -11.51 8.14
C SER A 130 7.22 -10.61 8.98
N GLU A 131 7.15 -9.33 8.66
CA GLU A 131 6.19 -8.39 9.24
C GLU A 131 4.74 -8.73 8.84
N TYR A 132 4.55 -9.53 7.77
CA TYR A 132 3.25 -9.97 7.25
C TYR A 132 2.90 -11.44 7.54
N ALA A 133 3.63 -12.13 8.43
CA ALA A 133 3.31 -13.51 8.81
C ALA A 133 1.84 -13.66 9.27
N TRP A 134 1.34 -12.70 10.06
CA TRP A 134 -0.05 -12.63 10.55
C TRP A 134 -1.10 -12.57 9.44
N TYR A 135 -0.74 -12.22 8.21
CA TYR A 135 -1.67 -12.16 7.08
C TYR A 135 -2.28 -13.53 6.75
N MET A 136 -1.51 -14.62 6.92
CA MET A 136 -2.02 -15.98 6.79
C MET A 136 -3.01 -16.36 7.92
N GLU A 137 -2.82 -15.82 9.11
CA GLU A 137 -3.78 -15.93 10.21
C GLU A 137 -5.06 -15.12 9.90
N LEU A 138 -4.92 -13.93 9.36
CA LEU A 138 -6.03 -13.10 8.89
C LEU A 138 -6.85 -13.82 7.82
N MET A 139 -6.18 -14.46 6.86
CA MET A 139 -6.78 -15.33 5.85
C MET A 139 -7.35 -16.63 6.44
N GLN A 140 -7.22 -16.88 7.75
CA GLN A 140 -7.66 -18.08 8.46
C GLN A 140 -7.05 -19.39 7.92
N VAL A 141 -5.89 -19.32 7.28
CA VAL A 141 -5.21 -20.53 6.79
C VAL A 141 -4.94 -21.46 7.97
N ALA A 142 -5.35 -22.73 7.84
CA ALA A 142 -5.24 -23.71 8.93
C ALA A 142 -3.79 -23.83 9.42
N ASN A 143 -3.62 -23.87 10.74
CA ASN A 143 -2.35 -23.92 11.48
C ASN A 143 -1.46 -22.66 11.40
N ALA A 144 -1.87 -21.58 10.72
CA ALA A 144 -1.05 -20.38 10.61
C ALA A 144 -0.63 -19.80 11.97
N SER A 145 -1.59 -19.63 12.90
CA SER A 145 -1.32 -19.08 14.25
C SER A 145 -0.34 -19.94 15.07
N GLU A 146 -0.48 -21.27 15.01
CA GLU A 146 0.38 -22.21 15.74
C GLU A 146 1.80 -22.21 15.20
N ILE A 147 1.95 -22.07 13.88
CA ILE A 147 3.26 -21.98 13.21
C ILE A 147 3.94 -20.66 13.55
N ILE A 148 3.24 -19.53 13.42
CA ILE A 148 3.75 -18.20 13.77
C ILE A 148 4.19 -18.15 15.25
N ALA A 149 3.44 -18.83 16.13
CA ALA A 149 3.80 -18.99 17.54
C ALA A 149 4.96 -19.98 17.80
N GLY A 150 5.53 -20.61 16.77
CA GLY A 150 6.61 -21.59 16.87
C GLY A 150 6.21 -22.94 17.46
N LYS A 151 4.91 -23.28 17.49
CA LYS A 151 4.39 -24.53 18.05
C LYS A 151 4.32 -25.68 17.04
N LEU A 152 4.21 -25.35 15.76
CA LEU A 152 4.18 -26.28 14.63
C LEU A 152 5.22 -25.89 13.58
N PRO A 153 5.72 -26.85 12.78
CA PRO A 153 6.63 -26.54 11.69
C PRO A 153 5.87 -25.87 10.51
N PRO A 154 6.51 -25.02 9.69
CA PRO A 154 5.89 -24.38 8.52
C PRO A 154 5.23 -25.35 7.54
N THR A 155 5.73 -26.59 7.45
CA THR A 155 5.20 -27.66 6.59
C THR A 155 3.78 -28.11 6.94
N ASP A 156 3.30 -27.79 8.14
CA ASP A 156 1.94 -28.14 8.60
C ASP A 156 0.90 -27.08 8.22
N LEU A 157 1.30 -25.98 7.53
CA LEU A 157 0.38 -24.98 7.05
C LEU A 157 -0.69 -25.60 6.13
N GLY A 158 -1.94 -25.15 6.27
CA GLY A 158 -3.08 -25.65 5.51
C GLY A 158 -3.04 -25.32 4.00
N VAL A 159 -1.89 -25.50 3.36
CA VAL A 159 -1.67 -25.29 1.93
C VAL A 159 -0.98 -26.50 1.32
N LYS A 160 -1.43 -26.97 0.15
CA LYS A 160 -0.92 -28.17 -0.48
C LYS A 160 -0.95 -28.09 -2.00
N ALA A 161 0.13 -28.48 -2.66
CA ALA A 161 0.14 -28.80 -4.08
C ALA A 161 -0.46 -30.21 -4.28
N ILE A 162 -1.59 -30.30 -4.98
CA ILE A 162 -2.20 -31.57 -5.37
C ILE A 162 -1.46 -32.14 -6.58
N ASP A 163 -1.14 -31.26 -7.52
CA ASP A 163 -0.25 -31.46 -8.66
C ASP A 163 0.39 -30.12 -9.03
N ASP A 164 1.12 -30.05 -10.13
CA ASP A 164 1.83 -28.84 -10.55
C ASP A 164 0.91 -27.64 -10.81
N HIS A 165 -0.36 -27.88 -11.15
CA HIS A 165 -1.32 -26.84 -11.52
C HIS A 165 -2.55 -26.78 -10.61
N THR A 166 -2.55 -27.49 -9.49
CA THR A 166 -3.67 -27.52 -8.54
C THR A 166 -3.19 -27.25 -7.13
N LEU A 167 -3.57 -26.07 -6.59
CA LEU A 167 -3.24 -25.63 -5.24
C LEU A 167 -4.48 -25.75 -4.35
N GLU A 168 -4.40 -26.51 -3.27
CA GLU A 168 -5.44 -26.62 -2.23
C GLU A 168 -5.07 -25.75 -1.03
N VAL A 169 -6.04 -24.96 -0.56
CA VAL A 169 -5.91 -24.11 0.63
C VAL A 169 -7.06 -24.40 1.58
N LYS A 170 -6.73 -24.80 2.82
CA LYS A 170 -7.69 -25.04 3.91
C LYS A 170 -7.71 -23.86 4.87
N ILE A 171 -8.92 -23.36 5.14
CA ILE A 171 -9.17 -22.31 6.11
C ILE A 171 -10.04 -22.81 7.27
N LEU A 172 -9.96 -22.12 8.39
CA LEU A 172 -10.64 -22.54 9.65
C LEU A 172 -12.15 -22.28 9.63
N ALA A 173 -12.60 -21.29 8.86
CA ALA A 173 -14.01 -20.92 8.70
C ALA A 173 -14.22 -20.20 7.36
N PRO A 174 -15.46 -20.15 6.84
CA PRO A 174 -15.76 -19.43 5.60
C PRO A 174 -15.26 -17.99 5.62
N LEU A 175 -14.59 -17.56 4.54
CA LEU A 175 -14.05 -16.22 4.36
C LEU A 175 -14.34 -15.74 2.93
N PRO A 176 -15.52 -15.12 2.68
CA PRO A 176 -15.98 -14.82 1.31
C PRO A 176 -15.08 -13.88 0.52
N TYR A 177 -14.26 -13.07 1.20
CA TYR A 177 -13.35 -12.12 0.57
C TYR A 177 -11.89 -12.63 0.46
N LEU A 178 -11.63 -13.90 0.81
CA LEU A 178 -10.28 -14.50 0.69
C LEU A 178 -9.67 -14.31 -0.71
N PRO A 179 -10.39 -14.47 -1.84
CA PRO A 179 -9.80 -14.22 -3.15
C PRO A 179 -9.29 -12.79 -3.35
N LYS A 180 -9.92 -11.78 -2.72
CA LYS A 180 -9.43 -10.38 -2.74
C LYS A 180 -8.14 -10.22 -1.95
N MET A 181 -7.97 -10.97 -0.87
CA MET A 181 -6.73 -10.93 -0.08
C MET A 181 -5.53 -11.50 -0.84
N LEU A 182 -5.77 -12.35 -1.85
CA LEU A 182 -4.71 -12.97 -2.66
C LEU A 182 -4.08 -12.02 -3.70
N THR A 183 -4.56 -10.78 -3.80
CA THR A 183 -3.92 -9.73 -4.60
C THR A 183 -2.77 -9.05 -3.85
N HIS A 184 -2.65 -9.29 -2.54
CA HIS A 184 -1.58 -8.73 -1.72
C HIS A 184 -0.24 -9.42 -2.00
N SER A 185 0.82 -8.62 -2.17
CA SER A 185 2.14 -9.09 -2.59
C SER A 185 2.78 -10.14 -1.68
N SER A 186 2.46 -10.15 -0.38
CA SER A 186 2.98 -11.17 0.56
C SER A 186 2.56 -12.61 0.22
N THR A 187 1.45 -12.76 -0.54
CA THR A 187 0.92 -14.07 -0.97
C THR A 187 1.51 -14.56 -2.30
N PHE A 188 2.37 -13.77 -2.95
CA PHE A 188 2.95 -14.12 -4.24
C PHE A 188 3.93 -15.28 -4.12
N PRO A 189 4.14 -16.07 -5.19
CA PRO A 189 5.03 -17.22 -5.16
C PRO A 189 6.50 -16.78 -5.03
N ALA A 190 7.34 -17.67 -4.53
CA ALA A 190 8.76 -17.41 -4.36
C ALA A 190 9.62 -18.51 -5.04
N PRO A 191 10.71 -18.14 -5.73
CA PRO A 191 11.56 -19.06 -6.47
C PRO A 191 12.50 -19.82 -5.52
N LYS A 192 12.04 -20.94 -4.95
CA LYS A 192 12.75 -21.74 -3.93
C LYS A 192 14.21 -21.99 -4.29
N ALA A 193 14.47 -22.49 -5.49
CA ALA A 193 15.84 -22.82 -5.93
C ALA A 193 16.78 -21.60 -5.93
N THR A 194 16.26 -20.43 -6.28
CA THR A 194 17.02 -19.17 -6.27
C THR A 194 17.32 -18.72 -4.86
N ILE A 195 16.32 -18.79 -3.97
CA ILE A 195 16.47 -18.41 -2.56
C ILE A 195 17.47 -19.33 -1.84
N GLU A 196 17.35 -20.64 -2.03
CA GLU A 196 18.29 -21.60 -1.45
C GLU A 196 19.74 -21.43 -1.96
N LYS A 197 19.89 -21.03 -3.23
CA LYS A 197 21.20 -20.82 -3.85
C LYS A 197 21.90 -19.56 -3.38
N PHE A 198 21.18 -18.45 -3.26
CA PHE A 198 21.76 -17.13 -3.05
C PHE A 198 21.51 -16.53 -1.65
N GLY A 199 20.66 -17.18 -0.83
CA GLY A 199 20.33 -16.70 0.51
C GLY A 199 19.81 -15.26 0.48
N ALA A 200 20.32 -14.39 1.33
CA ALA A 200 19.90 -12.98 1.40
C ALA A 200 20.12 -12.18 0.11
N ASP A 201 21.00 -12.63 -0.77
CA ASP A 201 21.35 -11.96 -2.02
C ASP A 201 20.44 -12.36 -3.20
N TRP A 202 19.41 -13.15 -2.98
CA TRP A 202 18.54 -13.65 -4.04
C TRP A 202 17.73 -12.55 -4.77
N THR A 203 17.48 -11.42 -4.09
CA THR A 203 16.76 -10.27 -4.65
C THR A 203 17.63 -9.28 -5.43
N LYS A 204 18.96 -9.50 -5.49
CA LYS A 204 19.85 -8.65 -6.31
C LYS A 204 19.53 -8.79 -7.79
N PRO A 205 19.67 -7.73 -8.61
CA PRO A 205 19.34 -7.76 -10.04
C PRO A 205 19.94 -8.94 -10.82
N GLU A 206 21.16 -9.36 -10.48
CA GLU A 206 21.86 -10.46 -11.12
C GLU A 206 21.37 -11.86 -10.69
N ASN A 207 20.57 -11.96 -9.62
CA ASN A 207 20.14 -13.23 -9.04
C ASN A 207 18.63 -13.45 -9.11
N ILE A 208 17.85 -12.35 -9.04
CA ILE A 208 16.40 -12.42 -8.90
C ILE A 208 15.71 -13.11 -10.07
N VAL A 209 14.80 -14.02 -9.74
CA VAL A 209 13.91 -14.69 -10.66
C VAL A 209 12.48 -14.36 -10.25
N GLY A 210 11.77 -13.66 -11.12
CA GLY A 210 10.36 -13.27 -10.92
C GLY A 210 9.45 -13.97 -11.94
N ASN A 211 8.16 -14.00 -11.67
CA ASN A 211 7.14 -14.57 -12.56
C ASN A 211 6.19 -13.50 -13.12
N GLY A 212 6.46 -12.21 -12.86
CA GLY A 212 5.65 -11.09 -13.29
C GLY A 212 6.00 -10.57 -14.69
N ALA A 213 5.35 -9.48 -15.05
CA ALA A 213 5.47 -8.84 -16.36
C ALA A 213 6.84 -8.19 -16.62
N TYR A 214 7.65 -7.98 -15.59
CA TYR A 214 8.94 -7.31 -15.68
C TYR A 214 10.05 -8.10 -15.00
N ILE A 215 11.28 -7.88 -15.46
CA ILE A 215 12.52 -8.33 -14.84
C ILE A 215 13.28 -7.13 -14.27
N LEU A 216 13.83 -7.30 -13.08
CA LEU A 216 14.66 -6.29 -12.44
C LEU A 216 16.01 -6.17 -13.16
N LYS A 217 16.36 -4.96 -13.60
CA LYS A 217 17.63 -4.65 -14.27
C LYS A 217 18.61 -3.92 -13.39
N GLU A 218 18.11 -3.01 -12.58
CA GLU A 218 18.93 -2.18 -11.70
C GLU A 218 18.15 -1.85 -10.43
N HIS A 219 18.82 -1.88 -9.29
CA HIS A 219 18.31 -1.39 -8.02
C HIS A 219 19.46 -0.69 -7.27
N ILE A 220 19.38 0.63 -7.21
CA ILE A 220 20.32 1.47 -6.46
C ILE A 220 19.56 2.08 -5.29
N LEU A 221 19.88 1.61 -4.09
CA LEU A 221 19.23 2.06 -2.86
C LEU A 221 19.35 3.59 -2.70
N GLY A 222 18.24 4.25 -2.44
CA GLY A 222 18.18 5.70 -2.29
C GLY A 222 18.15 6.47 -3.62
N GLU A 223 18.19 5.80 -4.77
CA GLU A 223 18.24 6.46 -6.07
C GLU A 223 17.14 5.97 -7.01
N LYS A 224 17.15 4.69 -7.42
CA LYS A 224 16.19 4.18 -8.40
C LYS A 224 16.08 2.68 -8.45
N ILE A 225 14.98 2.23 -9.05
CA ILE A 225 14.77 0.87 -9.54
C ILE A 225 14.43 0.91 -11.03
N VAL A 226 15.02 0.03 -11.84
CA VAL A 226 14.76 -0.07 -13.28
C VAL A 226 14.29 -1.49 -13.61
N MET A 227 13.16 -1.58 -14.28
CA MET A 227 12.52 -2.82 -14.68
C MET A 227 12.28 -2.81 -16.19
N GLU A 228 12.52 -3.93 -16.85
CA GLU A 228 12.27 -4.13 -18.26
C GLU A 228 11.28 -5.28 -18.48
N LYS A 229 10.56 -5.23 -19.57
CA LYS A 229 9.57 -6.23 -19.99
C LYS A 229 10.16 -7.65 -19.96
N SER A 230 9.45 -8.59 -19.32
CA SER A 230 9.81 -10.00 -19.27
C SER A 230 9.36 -10.72 -20.54
N PRO A 231 10.28 -11.35 -21.29
CA PRO A 231 9.90 -12.12 -22.48
C PRO A 231 9.24 -13.47 -22.14
N THR A 232 9.34 -13.93 -20.89
CA THR A 232 8.79 -15.22 -20.44
C THR A 232 7.43 -15.08 -19.78
N TYR A 233 6.97 -13.84 -19.53
CA TYR A 233 5.67 -13.60 -18.94
C TYR A 233 4.54 -14.12 -19.84
N TRP A 234 3.57 -14.82 -19.29
CA TRP A 234 2.52 -15.49 -20.06
C TRP A 234 1.71 -14.53 -20.95
N ASP A 235 1.54 -13.26 -20.52
CA ASP A 235 0.81 -12.21 -21.26
C ASP A 235 1.76 -11.14 -21.84
N ALA A 236 3.01 -11.48 -22.13
CA ALA A 236 4.04 -10.56 -22.60
C ALA A 236 3.65 -9.76 -23.86
N ALA A 237 2.76 -10.31 -24.69
CA ALA A 237 2.28 -9.64 -25.90
C ALA A 237 1.47 -8.36 -25.60
N ASN A 238 0.82 -8.29 -24.43
CA ASN A 238 0.01 -7.16 -24.00
C ASN A 238 0.75 -6.18 -23.08
N VAL A 239 1.98 -6.47 -22.69
CA VAL A 239 2.83 -5.55 -21.92
C VAL A 239 3.47 -4.54 -22.86
N ILE A 240 3.18 -3.26 -22.71
CA ILE A 240 3.59 -2.21 -23.65
C ILE A 240 4.72 -1.36 -23.06
N MET A 241 4.53 -0.85 -21.83
CA MET A 241 5.46 0.09 -21.21
C MET A 241 6.82 -0.58 -20.89
N SER A 242 7.92 0.00 -21.36
CA SER A 242 9.30 -0.46 -21.05
C SER A 242 10.35 0.57 -21.54
N PRO A 243 11.38 0.90 -20.73
CA PRO A 243 11.55 0.50 -19.32
C PRO A 243 10.57 1.21 -18.38
N VAL A 244 10.40 0.64 -17.18
CA VAL A 244 9.69 1.26 -16.05
C VAL A 244 10.71 1.58 -14.98
N THR A 245 10.80 2.86 -14.60
CA THR A 245 11.79 3.36 -13.65
C THR A 245 11.11 4.06 -12.48
N GLY A 246 11.28 3.53 -11.27
CA GLY A 246 10.97 4.25 -10.03
C GLY A 246 12.17 5.08 -9.60
N VAL A 247 11.96 6.37 -9.33
CA VAL A 247 13.02 7.31 -8.96
C VAL A 247 12.76 7.83 -7.56
N THR A 248 13.70 7.60 -6.64
CA THR A 248 13.60 8.08 -5.25
C THR A 248 14.00 9.55 -5.17
N VAL A 249 13.10 10.39 -4.67
CA VAL A 249 13.35 11.80 -4.39
C VAL A 249 12.61 12.19 -3.10
N ASN A 250 13.32 12.38 -2.00
CA ASN A 250 12.73 12.64 -0.69
C ASN A 250 12.16 14.06 -0.51
N ASP A 251 12.33 14.94 -1.49
CA ASP A 251 11.79 16.30 -1.53
C ASP A 251 10.71 16.40 -2.61
N GLU A 252 9.45 16.61 -2.19
CA GLU A 252 8.31 16.65 -3.12
C GLU A 252 8.38 17.83 -4.11
N ASN A 253 9.01 18.96 -3.72
CA ASN A 253 9.18 20.12 -4.63
C ASN A 253 10.28 19.85 -5.67
N ALA A 254 11.36 19.17 -5.29
CA ALA A 254 12.37 18.71 -6.23
C ALA A 254 11.77 17.69 -7.22
N ALA A 255 10.94 16.77 -6.75
CA ALA A 255 10.22 15.81 -7.59
C ALA A 255 9.28 16.53 -8.58
N LEU A 256 8.51 17.52 -8.11
CA LEU A 256 7.65 18.34 -8.99
C LEU A 256 8.48 19.08 -10.05
N THR A 257 9.64 19.63 -9.68
CA THR A 257 10.55 20.31 -10.63
C THR A 257 11.04 19.34 -11.71
N ARG A 258 11.42 18.12 -11.35
CA ARG A 258 11.83 17.07 -12.29
C ARG A 258 10.66 16.63 -13.21
N TYR A 259 9.44 16.54 -12.67
CA TYR A 259 8.23 16.28 -13.46
C TYR A 259 8.00 17.39 -14.50
N GLN A 260 8.10 18.65 -14.09
CA GLN A 260 7.95 19.80 -15.00
C GLN A 260 9.06 19.84 -16.07
N ALA A 261 10.26 19.38 -15.74
CA ALA A 261 11.38 19.23 -16.69
C ALA A 261 11.20 18.03 -17.65
N GLY A 262 10.18 17.17 -17.44
CA GLY A 262 9.93 15.99 -18.28
C GLY A 262 10.80 14.78 -17.92
N GLU A 263 11.46 14.79 -16.76
CA GLU A 263 12.24 13.65 -16.24
C GLU A 263 11.36 12.58 -15.57
N LEU A 264 10.19 12.99 -15.06
CA LEU A 264 9.18 12.12 -14.45
C LEU A 264 7.86 12.23 -15.23
N ASP A 265 7.16 11.12 -15.34
CA ASP A 265 5.83 11.02 -15.94
C ASP A 265 4.71 11.11 -14.90
N ARG A 266 5.04 10.78 -13.66
CA ARG A 266 4.14 10.86 -12.49
C ARG A 266 4.92 11.29 -11.25
N THR A 267 4.33 12.22 -10.47
CA THR A 267 4.82 12.63 -9.16
C THR A 267 3.67 13.01 -8.26
N GLN A 268 3.87 12.95 -6.95
CA GLN A 268 2.90 13.49 -5.99
C GLN A 268 2.91 15.02 -6.04
N VAL A 269 1.75 15.61 -5.83
CA VAL A 269 1.61 17.06 -5.64
C VAL A 269 2.07 17.45 -4.24
N PRO A 270 3.02 18.37 -4.07
CA PRO A 270 3.43 18.83 -2.75
C PRO A 270 2.27 19.45 -1.98
N ALA A 271 2.25 19.25 -0.67
CA ALA A 271 1.19 19.74 0.22
C ALA A 271 0.96 21.25 0.07
N GLY A 272 -0.30 21.65 -0.13
CA GLY A 272 -0.73 23.03 -0.32
C GLY A 272 -0.66 23.55 -1.77
N GLN A 273 -0.14 22.77 -2.73
CA GLN A 273 0.05 23.23 -4.10
C GLN A 273 -1.03 22.77 -5.09
N TYR A 274 -1.91 21.85 -4.71
CA TYR A 274 -2.90 21.31 -5.63
C TYR A 274 -3.82 22.36 -6.27
N PRO A 275 -4.39 23.36 -5.56
CA PRO A 275 -5.25 24.36 -6.19
C PRO A 275 -4.54 25.15 -7.30
N ARG A 276 -3.28 25.52 -7.07
CA ARG A 276 -2.46 26.22 -8.07
C ARG A 276 -2.17 25.32 -9.27
N LEU A 277 -1.67 24.10 -9.01
CA LEU A 277 -1.31 23.16 -10.08
C LEU A 277 -2.54 22.72 -10.88
N LYS A 278 -3.70 22.55 -10.23
CA LYS A 278 -4.96 22.24 -10.92
C LYS A 278 -5.41 23.36 -11.86
N ALA A 279 -5.17 24.61 -11.49
CA ALA A 279 -5.48 25.75 -12.35
C ALA A 279 -4.49 25.88 -13.52
N GLU A 280 -3.20 25.60 -13.29
CA GLU A 280 -2.15 25.68 -14.32
C GLU A 280 -2.14 24.47 -15.26
N PHE A 281 -2.41 23.26 -14.73
CA PHE A 281 -2.35 21.97 -15.42
C PHE A 281 -3.63 21.15 -15.18
N PRO A 282 -4.79 21.58 -15.71
CA PRO A 282 -6.09 20.98 -15.37
C PRO A 282 -6.22 19.50 -15.73
N ASP A 283 -5.50 19.04 -16.75
CA ASP A 283 -5.53 17.66 -17.23
C ASP A 283 -4.44 16.77 -16.59
N GLU A 284 -3.43 17.37 -15.91
CA GLU A 284 -2.33 16.66 -15.28
C GLU A 284 -2.50 16.53 -13.76
N ALA A 285 -3.03 17.58 -13.09
CA ALA A 285 -3.23 17.57 -11.64
C ALA A 285 -4.53 16.84 -11.28
N ILE A 286 -4.42 15.68 -10.64
CA ILE A 286 -5.52 14.77 -10.33
C ILE A 286 -5.59 14.55 -8.83
N SER A 287 -6.80 14.52 -8.27
CA SER A 287 -7.06 14.13 -6.89
C SER A 287 -8.17 13.09 -6.88
N THR A 288 -7.90 11.92 -6.32
CA THR A 288 -8.82 10.79 -6.20
C THR A 288 -8.87 10.27 -4.77
N PRO A 289 -10.00 9.71 -4.29
CA PRO A 289 -10.03 9.02 -3.02
C PRO A 289 -8.96 7.93 -2.95
N TYR A 290 -8.32 7.80 -1.78
CA TYR A 290 -7.31 6.78 -1.54
C TYR A 290 -7.55 6.14 -0.18
N SER A 291 -7.74 4.83 -0.15
CA SER A 291 -8.14 4.07 1.04
C SER A 291 -7.03 3.96 2.09
N CYS A 292 -6.50 5.10 2.46
CA CYS A 292 -5.52 5.24 3.54
C CYS A 292 -6.03 6.20 4.61
N SER A 293 -5.60 5.99 5.85
CA SER A 293 -5.90 6.85 6.99
C SER A 293 -4.60 7.31 7.65
N TYR A 294 -4.48 8.61 7.89
CA TYR A 294 -3.35 9.24 8.57
C TYR A 294 -3.67 9.46 10.04
N ILE A 295 -2.80 8.98 10.90
CA ILE A 295 -2.98 9.03 12.35
C ILE A 295 -1.70 9.38 13.09
N TYR A 296 -1.85 9.71 14.37
CA TYR A 296 -0.78 9.58 15.33
C TYR A 296 -1.07 8.40 16.27
N TRP A 297 -0.13 7.46 16.32
CA TRP A 297 -0.11 6.37 17.28
C TRP A 297 0.41 6.83 18.62
N MET A 298 -0.13 6.26 19.69
CA MET A 298 0.33 6.49 21.06
C MET A 298 0.78 5.17 21.68
N ASN A 299 2.00 5.12 22.21
CA ASN A 299 2.53 3.91 22.81
C ASN A 299 1.81 3.63 24.14
N LEU A 300 1.02 2.55 24.17
CA LEU A 300 0.25 2.11 25.34
C LEU A 300 0.95 0.99 26.11
N ALA A 301 2.11 0.50 25.65
CA ALA A 301 2.84 -0.59 26.28
C ALA A 301 3.23 -0.27 27.73
N ASP A 302 3.06 -1.25 28.63
CA ASP A 302 3.42 -1.09 30.03
C ASP A 302 4.94 -0.90 30.22
N GLY A 303 5.28 0.05 31.09
CA GLY A 303 6.67 0.33 31.42
C GLY A 303 7.50 1.00 30.31
N LYS A 304 6.90 1.33 29.16
CA LYS A 304 7.57 2.04 28.07
C LYS A 304 6.97 3.42 27.82
N GLY A 305 7.80 4.33 27.33
CA GLY A 305 7.41 5.66 26.87
C GLY A 305 6.88 6.57 27.97
N ASN A 306 6.22 7.64 27.53
CA ASN A 306 5.57 8.62 28.40
C ASN A 306 4.29 8.02 29.01
N PRO A 307 4.07 8.08 30.33
CA PRO A 307 2.85 7.55 30.96
C PRO A 307 1.59 8.39 30.64
N ALA A 308 1.73 9.65 30.24
CA ALA A 308 0.60 10.54 30.03
C ALA A 308 -0.39 10.05 28.98
N PRO A 309 0.01 9.58 27.79
CA PRO A 309 -0.93 9.05 26.79
C PRO A 309 -1.63 7.75 27.20
N LYS A 310 -1.27 7.12 28.34
CA LYS A 310 -1.99 5.97 28.88
C LYS A 310 -3.33 6.35 29.52
N ASP A 311 -3.46 7.60 29.96
CA ASP A 311 -4.73 8.16 30.41
C ASP A 311 -5.59 8.54 29.19
N VAL A 312 -6.78 7.95 29.08
CA VAL A 312 -7.71 8.23 27.98
C VAL A 312 -8.07 9.71 27.89
N ARG A 313 -8.18 10.42 29.01
CA ARG A 313 -8.48 11.85 29.05
C ARG A 313 -7.41 12.67 28.33
N VAL A 314 -6.15 12.27 28.44
CA VAL A 314 -5.03 12.90 27.72
C VAL A 314 -5.17 12.65 26.22
N ARG A 315 -5.47 11.41 25.82
CA ARG A 315 -5.65 11.05 24.41
C ARG A 315 -6.80 11.82 23.76
N GLU A 316 -7.95 11.88 24.45
CA GLU A 316 -9.11 12.66 24.02
C GLU A 316 -8.79 14.15 23.91
N ALA A 317 -8.13 14.72 24.93
CA ALA A 317 -7.75 16.14 24.93
C ALA A 317 -6.86 16.48 23.73
N LEU A 318 -5.83 15.68 23.45
CA LEU A 318 -4.95 15.86 22.30
C LEU A 318 -5.72 15.76 20.98
N SER A 319 -6.63 14.79 20.85
CA SER A 319 -7.46 14.61 19.65
C SER A 319 -8.45 15.75 19.43
N TYR A 320 -9.14 16.20 20.49
CA TYR A 320 -10.16 17.25 20.40
C TYR A 320 -9.57 18.62 20.06
N ALA A 321 -8.36 18.92 20.55
CA ALA A 321 -7.66 20.16 20.26
C ALA A 321 -7.15 20.27 18.81
N LEU A 322 -7.17 19.16 18.02
CA LEU A 322 -6.81 19.22 16.61
C LEU A 322 -7.93 19.81 15.77
N ASP A 323 -7.61 20.89 15.07
CA ASP A 323 -8.46 21.42 14.01
C ASP A 323 -8.13 20.72 12.68
N ARG A 324 -8.89 19.67 12.41
CA ARG A 324 -8.69 18.83 11.22
C ARG A 324 -9.00 19.56 9.92
N ASP A 325 -9.94 20.52 9.97
CA ASP A 325 -10.29 21.33 8.81
C ASP A 325 -9.13 22.23 8.39
N ILE A 326 -8.39 22.82 9.35
CA ILE A 326 -7.17 23.57 9.05
C ILE A 326 -6.13 22.65 8.37
N ILE A 327 -5.95 21.42 8.87
CA ILE A 327 -4.98 20.49 8.30
C ILE A 327 -5.34 20.16 6.84
N VAL A 328 -6.59 19.76 6.55
CA VAL A 328 -6.97 19.34 5.20
C VAL A 328 -7.15 20.49 4.22
N ASN A 329 -7.70 21.65 4.67
CA ASN A 329 -8.08 22.75 3.80
C ASN A 329 -7.00 23.84 3.67
N ASN A 330 -6.08 23.97 4.65
CA ASN A 330 -5.06 25.01 4.64
C ASN A 330 -3.64 24.48 4.50
N VAL A 331 -3.35 23.28 5.08
CA VAL A 331 -2.00 22.68 5.00
C VAL A 331 -1.88 21.79 3.77
N LEU A 332 -2.83 20.85 3.57
CA LEU A 332 -2.76 19.82 2.51
C LEU A 332 -3.39 20.29 1.19
N GLN A 333 -4.62 20.77 1.23
CA GLN A 333 -5.39 21.32 0.11
C GLN A 333 -5.56 20.37 -1.09
N GLY A 334 -5.47 19.05 -0.87
CA GLY A 334 -5.47 18.05 -1.93
C GLY A 334 -6.76 17.21 -2.03
N GLY A 335 -7.84 17.58 -1.31
CA GLY A 335 -9.09 16.82 -1.31
C GLY A 335 -9.16 15.73 -0.24
N GLN A 336 -8.17 15.66 0.66
CA GLN A 336 -8.22 14.84 1.88
C GLN A 336 -9.45 15.21 2.71
N LYS A 337 -9.99 14.22 3.45
CA LYS A 337 -11.14 14.45 4.34
C LYS A 337 -10.73 14.38 5.81
N PRO A 338 -11.25 15.27 6.69
CA PRO A 338 -11.04 15.15 8.12
C PRO A 338 -11.45 13.77 8.63
N ALA A 339 -10.61 13.11 9.42
CA ALA A 339 -10.92 11.82 10.02
C ALA A 339 -11.18 11.94 11.51
N TYR A 340 -12.30 11.39 11.94
CA TYR A 340 -12.72 11.28 13.35
C TYR A 340 -12.81 9.82 13.80
N ASN A 341 -12.53 8.89 12.89
CA ASN A 341 -12.50 7.45 13.05
C ASN A 341 -11.30 6.85 12.30
N TRP A 342 -11.00 5.59 12.55
CA TRP A 342 -9.86 4.88 11.96
C TRP A 342 -10.12 4.38 10.54
N THR A 343 -11.16 3.54 10.40
CA THR A 343 -11.46 2.86 9.13
C THR A 343 -11.85 3.88 8.06
N HIS A 344 -11.24 3.76 6.89
CA HIS A 344 -11.52 4.68 5.78
C HIS A 344 -12.98 4.55 5.32
N TRP A 345 -13.64 5.67 5.09
CA TRP A 345 -15.07 5.76 4.76
C TRP A 345 -15.50 5.02 3.49
N ALA A 346 -14.57 4.78 2.55
CA ALA A 346 -14.86 4.13 1.27
C ALA A 346 -14.68 2.60 1.31
N MET A 347 -14.37 2.01 2.47
CA MET A 347 -14.21 0.56 2.59
C MET A 347 -15.53 -0.15 2.37
N ASN A 348 -15.46 -1.24 1.60
CA ASN A 348 -16.63 -2.05 1.32
C ASN A 348 -17.17 -2.70 2.62
N GLY A 349 -18.50 -2.68 2.79
CA GLY A 349 -19.16 -3.25 3.97
C GLY A 349 -18.96 -2.46 5.27
N PHE A 350 -18.33 -1.28 5.26
CA PHE A 350 -18.14 -0.47 6.45
C PHE A 350 -19.29 0.54 6.65
N VAL A 351 -19.87 0.51 7.82
CA VAL A 351 -20.82 1.52 8.30
C VAL A 351 -20.18 2.26 9.46
N MET A 352 -19.88 3.55 9.25
CA MET A 352 -19.24 4.39 10.26
C MET A 352 -20.15 4.56 11.49
N PRO A 353 -19.65 4.29 12.72
CA PRO A 353 -20.40 4.58 13.92
C PRO A 353 -20.60 6.10 14.07
N LYS A 354 -21.60 6.47 14.86
CA LYS A 354 -21.77 7.87 15.24
C LYS A 354 -20.61 8.29 16.14
N VAL A 355 -19.85 9.29 15.71
CA VAL A 355 -18.75 9.88 16.46
C VAL A 355 -19.21 11.25 16.97
N ASP A 356 -19.54 11.37 18.25
CA ASP A 356 -20.20 12.56 18.80
C ASP A 356 -19.35 13.83 18.63
N TYR A 357 -18.05 13.76 18.94
CA TYR A 357 -17.18 14.94 18.86
C TYR A 357 -16.92 15.42 17.41
N ALA A 358 -17.22 14.60 16.40
CA ALA A 358 -17.15 15.03 15.00
C ALA A 358 -18.22 16.09 14.67
N GLY A 359 -19.36 16.02 15.36
CA GLY A 359 -20.46 16.99 15.20
C GLY A 359 -20.29 18.29 16.00
N TRP A 360 -19.30 18.38 16.89
CA TRP A 360 -19.06 19.60 17.68
C TRP A 360 -18.30 20.64 16.86
N THR A 361 -18.51 21.90 17.20
CA THR A 361 -17.65 22.99 16.71
C THR A 361 -16.23 22.82 17.25
N GLN A 362 -15.23 23.41 16.59
CA GLN A 362 -13.86 23.37 17.12
C GLN A 362 -13.75 24.06 18.50
N ALA A 363 -14.51 25.11 18.73
CA ALA A 363 -14.52 25.77 20.03
C ALA A 363 -15.03 24.86 21.17
N GLU A 364 -16.10 24.08 20.92
CA GLU A 364 -16.60 23.11 21.89
C GLU A 364 -15.59 21.98 22.13
N ARG A 365 -14.91 21.50 21.06
CA ARG A 365 -13.82 20.53 21.20
C ARG A 365 -12.67 21.09 22.03
N ASP A 366 -12.26 22.34 21.81
CA ASP A 366 -11.15 22.98 22.51
C ASP A 366 -11.45 23.15 24.02
N GLU A 367 -12.69 23.54 24.38
CA GLU A 367 -13.10 23.66 25.79
C GLU A 367 -13.12 22.29 26.49
N LYS A 368 -13.67 21.27 25.85
CA LYS A 368 -13.64 19.90 26.40
C LYS A 368 -12.21 19.37 26.55
N ALA A 369 -11.34 19.63 25.57
CA ALA A 369 -9.94 19.24 25.60
C ALA A 369 -9.20 19.86 26.81
N LYS A 370 -9.41 21.16 27.07
CA LYS A 370 -8.84 21.84 28.25
C LYS A 370 -9.32 21.21 29.55
N ALA A 371 -10.62 20.94 29.66
CA ALA A 371 -11.20 20.33 30.86
C ALA A 371 -10.60 18.96 31.14
N LEU A 372 -10.57 18.08 30.13
CA LEU A 372 -10.01 16.72 30.25
C LEU A 372 -8.52 16.73 30.63
N LEU A 373 -7.73 17.62 30.00
CA LEU A 373 -6.31 17.75 30.33
C LEU A 373 -6.07 18.23 31.76
N ALA A 374 -6.89 19.18 32.23
CA ALA A 374 -6.85 19.67 33.62
C ALA A 374 -7.25 18.56 34.62
N GLU A 375 -8.29 17.75 34.31
CA GLU A 375 -8.71 16.61 35.13
C GLU A 375 -7.62 15.53 35.19
N ALA A 376 -6.80 15.40 34.13
CA ALA A 376 -5.64 14.51 34.09
C ALA A 376 -4.40 15.08 34.82
N GLY A 377 -4.49 16.31 35.37
CA GLY A 377 -3.45 16.95 36.18
C GLY A 377 -2.44 17.79 35.39
N TYR A 378 -2.75 18.13 34.14
CA TYR A 378 -1.89 18.97 33.30
C TYR A 378 -2.49 20.36 33.09
N GLY A 379 -1.63 21.38 33.02
CA GLY A 379 -2.02 22.75 32.82
C GLY A 379 -0.82 23.70 32.86
N PRO A 380 -1.03 25.02 33.05
CA PRO A 380 0.05 26.02 33.00
C PRO A 380 1.22 25.75 33.95
N ASP A 381 0.93 25.24 35.14
CA ASP A 381 1.95 24.96 36.17
C ASP A 381 2.60 23.56 36.01
N ASN A 382 1.98 22.69 35.24
CA ASN A 382 2.46 21.34 34.93
C ASN A 382 2.15 21.01 33.47
N PRO A 383 2.87 21.60 32.48
CA PRO A 383 2.58 21.38 31.07
C PRO A 383 2.86 19.94 30.66
N LEU A 384 1.96 19.35 29.87
CA LEU A 384 2.17 18.07 29.25
C LEU A 384 3.32 18.18 28.23
N LYS A 385 4.29 17.27 28.33
CA LYS A 385 5.41 17.16 27.37
C LYS A 385 5.30 15.84 26.62
N VAL A 386 5.37 15.88 25.29
CA VAL A 386 5.29 14.70 24.43
C VAL A 386 6.27 14.82 23.27
N THR A 387 6.75 13.66 22.79
CA THR A 387 7.59 13.56 21.60
C THR A 387 6.77 12.93 20.48
N LEU A 388 6.84 13.50 19.27
CA LEU A 388 6.23 12.96 18.06
C LEU A 388 7.30 12.54 17.06
N ASN A 389 7.43 11.25 16.80
CA ASN A 389 8.27 10.71 15.73
C ASN A 389 7.53 10.75 14.39
N TYR A 390 8.19 11.18 13.31
CA TYR A 390 7.64 11.12 11.96
C TYR A 390 8.75 10.83 10.93
N ASN A 391 8.39 10.17 9.83
CA ASN A 391 9.33 9.92 8.72
C ASN A 391 9.47 11.15 7.82
N THR A 392 10.63 11.24 7.16
CA THR A 392 11.00 12.39 6.34
C THR A 392 10.01 12.60 5.18
N SER A 393 9.31 13.73 5.22
CA SER A 393 8.41 14.25 4.19
C SER A 393 8.08 15.70 4.54
N GLU A 394 8.00 16.57 3.55
CA GLU A 394 7.55 17.96 3.76
C GLU A 394 6.12 18.03 4.28
N ALA A 395 5.23 17.19 3.76
CA ALA A 395 3.85 17.12 4.22
C ALA A 395 3.77 16.75 5.71
N HIS A 396 4.52 15.72 6.13
CA HIS A 396 4.54 15.31 7.54
C HIS A 396 5.11 16.38 8.45
N GLN A 397 6.15 17.07 8.01
CA GLN A 397 6.73 18.20 8.75
C GLN A 397 5.73 19.35 8.91
N LYS A 398 5.05 19.75 7.84
CA LYS A 398 4.03 20.82 7.86
C LYS A 398 2.88 20.46 8.81
N ILE A 399 2.40 19.21 8.79
CA ILE A 399 1.36 18.72 9.70
C ILE A 399 1.86 18.76 11.16
N ALA A 400 3.05 18.21 11.42
CA ALA A 400 3.63 18.18 12.78
C ALA A 400 3.78 19.59 13.36
N VAL A 401 4.24 20.57 12.57
CA VAL A 401 4.34 21.98 12.98
C VAL A 401 2.96 22.58 13.26
N ALA A 402 1.97 22.32 12.41
CA ALA A 402 0.60 22.81 12.63
C ALA A 402 0.02 22.23 13.93
N VAL A 403 0.14 20.93 14.16
CA VAL A 403 -0.31 20.25 15.36
C VAL A 403 0.40 20.77 16.61
N GLN A 404 1.72 20.96 16.53
CA GLN A 404 2.52 21.55 17.62
C GLN A 404 1.96 22.92 18.04
N GLN A 405 1.65 23.79 17.07
CA GLN A 405 1.11 25.11 17.34
C GLN A 405 -0.31 25.03 17.93
N MET A 406 -1.18 24.16 17.40
CA MET A 406 -2.53 23.96 17.93
C MET A 406 -2.48 23.50 19.39
N TRP A 407 -1.70 22.49 19.72
CA TRP A 407 -1.58 21.98 21.09
C TRP A 407 -0.96 22.99 22.04
N LYS A 408 0.07 23.72 21.59
CA LYS A 408 0.69 24.77 22.39
C LYS A 408 -0.29 25.91 22.71
N GLN A 409 -1.00 26.42 21.69
CA GLN A 409 -1.88 27.57 21.83
C GLN A 409 -3.15 27.25 22.61
N LYS A 410 -3.71 26.05 22.37
CA LYS A 410 -5.01 25.69 22.96
C LYS A 410 -4.88 25.02 24.34
N LEU A 411 -3.83 24.21 24.54
CA LEU A 411 -3.66 23.37 25.73
C LEU A 411 -2.39 23.67 26.55
N GLY A 412 -1.46 24.45 26.04
CA GLY A 412 -0.14 24.64 26.66
C GLY A 412 0.79 23.42 26.56
N VAL A 413 0.47 22.45 25.70
CA VAL A 413 1.26 21.23 25.53
C VAL A 413 2.58 21.54 24.82
N GLU A 414 3.67 21.02 25.34
CA GLU A 414 5.02 21.10 24.76
C GLU A 414 5.31 19.83 23.94
N MET A 415 5.01 19.85 22.64
CA MET A 415 5.34 18.75 21.73
C MET A 415 6.70 18.98 21.07
N THR A 416 7.55 17.96 21.04
CA THR A 416 8.83 17.95 20.33
C THR A 416 8.74 17.02 19.12
N PRO A 417 8.70 17.55 17.88
CA PRO A 417 8.72 16.71 16.68
C PRO A 417 10.14 16.19 16.42
N GLN A 418 10.26 14.91 16.03
CA GLN A 418 11.51 14.24 15.68
C GLN A 418 11.38 13.59 14.31
N ASN A 419 12.26 14.00 13.38
CA ASN A 419 12.30 13.46 12.03
C ASN A 419 13.28 12.29 11.93
N PHE A 420 12.87 11.22 11.24
CA PHE A 420 13.70 10.05 10.95
C PHE A 420 13.56 9.65 9.48
N GLU A 421 14.60 9.05 8.92
CA GLU A 421 14.50 8.34 7.65
C GLU A 421 13.51 7.16 7.81
N TRP A 422 12.85 6.74 6.71
CA TRP A 422 11.74 5.78 6.74
C TRP A 422 12.08 4.47 7.47
N LYS A 423 13.21 3.85 7.12
CA LYS A 423 13.61 2.59 7.76
C LYS A 423 13.85 2.76 9.26
N VAL A 424 14.54 3.85 9.66
CA VAL A 424 14.78 4.14 11.09
C VAL A 424 13.48 4.39 11.83
N HIS A 425 12.52 5.07 11.19
CA HIS A 425 11.20 5.34 11.76
C HIS A 425 10.44 4.03 12.03
N THR A 426 10.38 3.13 11.03
CA THR A 426 9.70 1.84 11.17
C THR A 426 10.37 0.93 12.19
N ASP A 427 11.71 0.84 12.18
CA ASP A 427 12.46 0.05 13.18
C ASP A 427 12.19 0.53 14.62
N LYS A 428 12.07 1.85 14.84
CA LYS A 428 11.72 2.41 16.15
C LYS A 428 10.30 2.05 16.57
N MET A 429 9.36 2.05 15.65
CA MET A 429 7.96 1.67 15.94
C MET A 429 7.87 0.20 16.34
N LEU A 430 8.47 -0.71 15.57
CA LEU A 430 8.52 -2.14 15.88
C LEU A 430 9.19 -2.43 17.24
N ALA A 431 10.25 -1.68 17.58
CA ALA A 431 10.91 -1.79 18.87
C ALA A 431 10.11 -1.19 20.04
N GLY A 432 9.04 -0.44 19.76
CA GLY A 432 8.30 0.34 20.76
C GLY A 432 9.10 1.53 21.31
N ASP A 433 10.08 2.05 20.55
CA ASP A 433 10.93 3.20 20.91
C ASP A 433 10.31 4.52 20.42
N PHE A 434 9.13 4.83 20.93
CA PHE A 434 8.41 6.07 20.66
C PHE A 434 7.43 6.40 21.78
N GLU A 435 7.07 7.67 21.95
CA GLU A 435 5.93 8.11 22.77
C GLU A 435 4.68 8.25 21.89
N MET A 436 4.82 9.06 20.85
CA MET A 436 3.86 9.20 19.77
C MET A 436 4.59 9.04 18.44
N ALA A 437 3.93 8.42 17.46
CA ALA A 437 4.49 8.25 16.13
C ALA A 437 3.46 8.57 15.05
N ARG A 438 3.89 9.23 14.00
CA ARG A 438 3.12 9.34 12.78
C ARG A 438 2.99 7.95 12.16
N TYR A 439 1.78 7.59 11.79
CA TYR A 439 1.50 6.37 11.07
C TYR A 439 0.44 6.59 10.00
N ALA A 440 0.38 5.70 9.04
CA ALA A 440 -0.72 5.60 8.10
C ALA A 440 -0.90 4.14 7.73
N TRP A 441 -2.12 3.75 7.47
CA TRP A 441 -2.45 2.46 6.91
C TRP A 441 -3.21 2.64 5.62
N CYS A 442 -2.82 1.90 4.60
CA CYS A 442 -3.54 1.77 3.35
C CYS A 442 -4.14 0.37 3.28
N ALA A 443 -5.36 0.28 2.78
CA ALA A 443 -6.06 -1.00 2.70
C ALA A 443 -5.30 -2.02 1.85
N ASP A 444 -4.99 -3.20 2.41
CA ASP A 444 -4.40 -4.31 1.68
C ASP A 444 -5.41 -4.98 0.73
N TYR A 445 -6.69 -4.87 1.06
CA TYR A 445 -7.83 -5.33 0.27
C TYR A 445 -9.08 -4.49 0.61
N ASN A 446 -10.04 -4.40 -0.33
CA ASN A 446 -11.21 -3.54 -0.15
C ASN A 446 -12.28 -4.18 0.75
N GLU A 447 -11.98 -4.21 2.06
CA GLU A 447 -12.89 -4.64 3.12
C GLU A 447 -12.42 -4.06 4.47
N ALA A 448 -13.36 -3.75 5.41
CA ALA A 448 -13.05 -2.97 6.62
C ALA A 448 -12.08 -3.66 7.59
N SER A 449 -12.02 -5.00 7.60
CA SER A 449 -11.12 -5.74 8.48
C SER A 449 -9.64 -5.42 8.25
N THR A 450 -9.26 -4.98 7.03
CA THR A 450 -7.87 -4.55 6.75
C THR A 450 -7.39 -3.43 7.67
N PHE A 451 -8.30 -2.60 8.16
CA PHE A 451 -8.03 -1.55 9.16
C PHE A 451 -8.21 -2.06 10.58
N LEU A 452 -9.31 -2.75 10.84
CA LEU A 452 -9.72 -3.10 12.19
C LEU A 452 -8.87 -4.23 12.79
N ASP A 453 -8.42 -5.19 11.99
CA ASP A 453 -7.58 -6.29 12.49
C ASP A 453 -6.22 -5.83 13.04
N LEU A 454 -5.74 -4.62 12.69
CA LEU A 454 -4.48 -4.08 13.21
C LEU A 454 -4.48 -3.91 14.74
N PHE A 455 -5.64 -3.69 15.35
CA PHE A 455 -5.77 -3.44 16.79
C PHE A 455 -6.13 -4.68 17.61
N THR A 456 -6.27 -5.83 16.98
CA THR A 456 -6.47 -7.09 17.73
C THR A 456 -5.21 -7.46 18.49
N THR A 457 -5.36 -8.12 19.64
CA THR A 457 -4.21 -8.54 20.45
C THR A 457 -3.32 -9.57 19.79
N TYR A 458 -3.82 -10.26 18.77
CA TYR A 458 -3.09 -11.24 17.96
C TYR A 458 -2.52 -10.67 16.66
N SER A 459 -2.74 -9.38 16.35
CA SER A 459 -2.15 -8.73 15.19
C SER A 459 -0.66 -8.48 15.37
N GLY A 460 0.13 -8.81 14.34
CA GLY A 460 1.55 -8.46 14.26
C GLY A 460 1.81 -6.95 14.19
N HIS A 461 0.80 -6.17 13.75
CA HIS A 461 0.87 -4.71 13.62
C HIS A 461 0.27 -3.92 14.78
N ASN A 462 -0.12 -4.59 15.88
CA ASN A 462 -0.54 -3.90 17.10
C ASN A 462 0.67 -3.38 17.90
N ASP A 463 1.47 -2.50 17.28
CA ASP A 463 2.71 -1.97 17.88
C ASP A 463 2.45 -1.07 19.08
N ILE A 464 1.28 -0.45 19.15
CA ILE A 464 0.85 0.35 20.30
C ILE A 464 0.41 -0.49 21.50
N LYS A 465 0.27 -1.82 21.34
CA LYS A 465 -0.18 -2.77 22.37
C LYS A 465 -1.57 -2.43 22.94
N PHE A 466 -2.48 -2.02 22.06
CA PHE A 466 -3.89 -1.92 22.39
C PHE A 466 -4.43 -3.29 22.81
N ASN A 467 -5.22 -3.33 23.89
CA ASN A 467 -5.75 -4.57 24.43
C ASN A 467 -7.18 -4.35 24.93
N ASN A 468 -8.14 -4.90 24.19
CA ASN A 468 -9.55 -4.90 24.57
C ASN A 468 -10.19 -6.26 24.19
N PRO A 469 -10.57 -7.12 25.18
CA PRO A 469 -11.14 -8.44 24.90
C PRO A 469 -12.46 -8.41 24.11
N GLU A 470 -13.28 -7.38 24.28
CA GLU A 470 -14.52 -7.22 23.53
C GLU A 470 -14.25 -6.87 22.07
N TYR A 471 -13.24 -6.05 21.81
CA TYR A 471 -12.76 -5.77 20.46
C TYR A 471 -12.33 -7.06 19.75
N ASP A 472 -11.49 -7.86 20.41
CA ASP A 472 -11.03 -9.14 19.86
C ASP A 472 -12.18 -10.10 19.58
N ARG A 473 -13.18 -10.14 20.48
CA ARG A 473 -14.38 -10.98 20.29
C ARG A 473 -15.15 -10.55 19.04
N LEU A 474 -15.42 -9.24 18.91
CA LEU A 474 -16.15 -8.68 17.75
C LEU A 474 -15.43 -9.00 16.44
N MET A 475 -14.10 -8.83 16.40
CA MET A 475 -13.32 -9.09 15.19
C MET A 475 -13.27 -10.58 14.84
N LYS A 476 -13.18 -11.48 15.82
CA LYS A 476 -13.24 -12.93 15.58
C LYS A 476 -14.61 -13.36 15.03
N GLU A 477 -15.68 -12.87 15.60
CA GLU A 477 -17.04 -13.20 15.16
C GLU A 477 -17.31 -12.65 13.74
N ALA A 478 -16.83 -11.43 13.43
CA ALA A 478 -17.01 -10.80 12.12
C ALA A 478 -16.52 -11.69 10.97
N LYS A 479 -15.42 -12.42 11.16
CA LYS A 479 -14.81 -13.29 10.13
C LYS A 479 -15.76 -14.39 9.62
N THR A 480 -16.71 -14.82 10.44
CA THR A 480 -17.65 -15.93 10.11
C THR A 480 -19.07 -15.45 9.77
N MET A 481 -19.33 -14.14 9.81
CA MET A 481 -20.64 -13.57 9.53
C MET A 481 -20.85 -13.36 8.04
N ALA A 482 -22.06 -13.60 7.57
CA ALA A 482 -22.46 -13.24 6.19
C ALA A 482 -22.47 -11.71 5.98
N ASP A 483 -22.82 -10.95 7.02
CA ASP A 483 -22.69 -9.48 7.08
C ASP A 483 -21.95 -9.09 8.35
N PRO A 484 -20.65 -8.76 8.26
CA PRO A 484 -19.83 -8.36 9.39
C PRO A 484 -20.01 -6.90 9.82
N SER A 485 -20.74 -6.08 9.05
CA SER A 485 -20.87 -4.63 9.25
C SER A 485 -21.24 -4.24 10.69
N PRO A 486 -22.18 -4.93 11.38
CA PRO A 486 -22.53 -4.57 12.76
C PRO A 486 -21.35 -4.72 13.74
N ASN A 487 -20.55 -5.79 13.59
CA ASN A 487 -19.37 -6.03 14.41
C ASN A 487 -18.25 -5.03 14.13
N TYR A 488 -18.02 -4.69 12.84
CA TYR A 488 -17.06 -3.66 12.47
C TYR A 488 -17.45 -2.29 13.00
N THR A 489 -18.73 -1.93 12.93
CA THR A 489 -19.24 -0.68 13.51
C THR A 489 -19.03 -0.65 15.02
N ALA A 490 -19.28 -1.75 15.72
CA ALA A 490 -19.07 -1.85 17.17
C ALA A 490 -17.57 -1.80 17.55
N ALA A 491 -16.70 -2.48 16.79
CA ALA A 491 -15.26 -2.43 17.00
C ALA A 491 -14.70 -1.02 16.77
N GLU A 492 -15.11 -0.32 15.71
CA GLU A 492 -14.73 1.08 15.46
C GLU A 492 -15.23 2.00 16.58
N ALA A 493 -16.42 1.75 17.15
CA ALA A 493 -16.93 2.52 18.29
C ALA A 493 -16.05 2.36 19.55
N ILE A 494 -15.48 1.16 19.79
CA ILE A 494 -14.52 0.94 20.87
C ILE A 494 -13.24 1.75 20.63
N LEU A 495 -12.67 1.73 19.42
CA LEU A 495 -11.50 2.53 19.06
C LEU A 495 -11.78 4.02 19.25
N THR A 496 -12.97 4.48 18.88
CA THR A 496 -13.38 5.87 19.06
C THR A 496 -13.50 6.24 20.55
N ALA A 497 -14.02 5.35 21.38
CA ALA A 497 -14.21 5.60 22.82
C ALA A 497 -12.90 5.53 23.61
N GLU A 498 -12.03 4.56 23.31
CA GLU A 498 -10.75 4.40 24.03
C GLU A 498 -9.62 5.23 23.42
N MET A 499 -9.81 5.72 22.20
CA MET A 499 -8.89 6.59 21.45
C MET A 499 -7.40 6.18 21.53
N PRO A 500 -7.07 4.92 21.21
CA PRO A 500 -5.67 4.48 21.24
C PRO A 500 -4.81 5.17 20.18
N ILE A 501 -5.45 5.82 19.22
CA ILE A 501 -4.88 6.60 18.13
C ILE A 501 -5.58 7.94 17.99
N ILE A 502 -4.94 8.90 17.35
CA ILE A 502 -5.54 10.16 16.95
C ILE A 502 -5.74 10.16 15.43
N PRO A 503 -6.96 9.88 14.91
CA PRO A 503 -7.25 10.03 13.50
C PRO A 503 -7.16 11.50 13.08
N ILE A 504 -6.51 11.79 11.95
CA ILE A 504 -6.28 13.17 11.48
C ILE A 504 -7.00 13.41 10.16
N TYR A 505 -6.72 12.57 9.12
CA TYR A 505 -7.43 12.65 7.85
C TYR A 505 -7.43 11.31 7.11
N HIS A 506 -8.43 11.14 6.25
CA HIS A 506 -8.45 10.12 5.21
C HIS A 506 -7.82 10.67 3.94
N TYR A 507 -6.96 9.88 3.31
CA TYR A 507 -6.17 10.30 2.18
C TYR A 507 -6.99 10.57 0.91
N ALA A 508 -6.46 11.46 0.10
CA ALA A 508 -6.65 11.52 -1.33
C ALA A 508 -5.29 11.26 -1.99
N LYS A 509 -5.27 10.52 -3.08
CA LYS A 509 -4.10 10.42 -3.98
C LYS A 509 -4.07 11.68 -4.83
N VAL A 510 -3.04 12.48 -4.69
CA VAL A 510 -2.93 13.80 -5.33
C VAL A 510 -1.67 13.80 -6.17
N ASP A 511 -1.82 13.58 -7.45
CA ASP A 511 -0.71 13.35 -8.38
C ASP A 511 -0.70 14.37 -9.52
N MET A 512 0.49 14.64 -10.04
CA MET A 512 0.73 15.13 -11.39
C MET A 512 1.02 13.94 -12.28
N ILE A 513 0.26 13.76 -13.36
CA ILE A 513 0.39 12.65 -14.30
C ILE A 513 0.40 13.20 -15.72
N LYS A 514 1.35 12.77 -16.56
CA LYS A 514 1.36 13.15 -17.98
C LYS A 514 0.10 12.61 -18.67
N PRO A 515 -0.66 13.44 -19.41
CA PRO A 515 -1.98 13.07 -19.93
C PRO A 515 -1.94 12.00 -21.03
N ASP A 516 -0.78 11.77 -21.61
CA ASP A 516 -0.51 10.69 -22.57
C ASP A 516 -0.26 9.33 -21.91
N ILE A 517 -0.08 9.25 -20.58
CA ILE A 517 -0.03 8.00 -19.83
C ILE A 517 -1.45 7.50 -19.57
N LYS A 518 -1.72 6.25 -19.94
CA LYS A 518 -2.99 5.54 -19.80
C LYS A 518 -2.82 4.26 -18.99
N GLY A 519 -3.92 3.67 -18.52
CA GLY A 519 -3.94 2.41 -17.77
C GLY A 519 -3.82 2.57 -16.25
N LEU A 520 -3.64 3.78 -15.70
CA LEU A 520 -3.68 4.01 -14.26
C LEU A 520 -5.11 3.82 -13.72
N PRO A 521 -5.28 3.36 -12.46
CA PRO A 521 -6.59 3.14 -11.86
C PRO A 521 -7.42 4.42 -11.82
N GLN A 522 -8.72 4.30 -12.19
CA GLN A 522 -9.64 5.43 -12.26
C GLN A 522 -10.64 5.43 -11.09
N ASN A 523 -11.17 4.26 -10.75
CA ASN A 523 -12.25 4.09 -9.77
C ASN A 523 -11.90 3.10 -8.65
N ASN A 524 -10.66 2.67 -8.57
CA ASN A 524 -10.15 1.82 -7.50
C ASN A 524 -9.70 2.68 -6.32
N VAL A 525 -10.41 2.61 -5.19
CA VAL A 525 -10.06 3.40 -3.98
C VAL A 525 -8.74 2.97 -3.35
N GLN A 526 -8.27 1.75 -3.62
CA GLN A 526 -6.94 1.29 -3.18
C GLN A 526 -5.82 1.92 -4.03
N GLN A 527 -6.15 2.46 -5.21
CA GLN A 527 -5.19 3.01 -6.17
C GLN A 527 -4.07 2.02 -6.53
N THR A 528 -4.36 0.71 -6.40
CA THR A 528 -3.45 -0.35 -6.86
C THR A 528 -3.26 -0.25 -8.36
N TRP A 529 -2.01 -0.20 -8.80
CA TRP A 529 -1.66 -0.09 -10.21
C TRP A 529 -0.64 -1.15 -10.60
N TYR A 530 -0.70 -1.56 -11.85
CA TYR A 530 0.21 -2.54 -12.43
C TYR A 530 0.91 -1.93 -13.65
N ALA A 531 2.23 -1.98 -13.70
CA ALA A 531 3.01 -1.43 -14.81
C ALA A 531 2.64 -2.09 -16.15
N LYS A 532 2.21 -3.37 -16.12
CA LYS A 532 1.77 -4.15 -17.30
C LYS A 532 0.54 -3.59 -18.00
N ASP A 533 -0.27 -2.79 -17.30
CA ASP A 533 -1.48 -2.18 -17.85
C ASP A 533 -1.26 -0.78 -18.42
N LEU A 534 -0.07 -0.21 -18.14
CA LEU A 534 0.27 1.14 -18.58
C LEU A 534 0.72 1.17 -20.03
N TYR A 535 0.41 2.27 -20.71
CA TYR A 535 0.89 2.59 -22.05
C TYR A 535 0.86 4.09 -22.29
N ARG A 536 1.64 4.54 -23.26
CA ARG A 536 1.69 5.93 -23.69
C ARG A 536 1.06 6.07 -25.07
N ILE A 537 0.07 6.95 -25.19
CA ILE A 537 -0.56 7.27 -26.49
C ILE A 537 0.20 8.39 -27.22
N GLN A 538 0.05 8.42 -28.52
CA GLN A 538 0.55 9.50 -29.35
C GLN A 538 -0.24 10.78 -29.02
N LYS A 539 0.47 11.93 -28.88
CA LYS A 539 -0.14 13.26 -28.64
C LYS A 539 -0.69 13.85 -29.92
#